data_a328a156f89fccb4da7f6ca0985a0fc5
#
_entry.id   a328a156f89fccb4da7f6ca0985a0fc5
#
_cell.length_a   1.000
_cell.length_b   1.000
_cell.length_c   1.000
_cell.angle_alpha   90.00
_cell.angle_beta   90.00
_cell.angle_gamma   90.00
#
_symmetry.space_group_name_H-M   'P 1'
#
loop_
_entity.id
_entity.type
_entity.pdbx_description
1 polymer ?
#
loop_
_entity_poly.entity_id
_entity_poly.type
_entity_poly.pdbx_seq_one_letter_code
_entity_poly.pdbx_strand_id
1 'polypeptide(L)'
;MSDSQKRTKTGQAKHDKKVLQRLNLYKEKHFSVKADLPGRAKPPKIGGRIPDIIAKKGKKLIVEEIETPSTKTTDKIQHDKLKEGTKKLGGKFKVIIAK
;
A
#
# COMPACT_ATOMS: atom_id res chain seq x y z
N MET A 1 -17.71 -0.52 5.09
CA MET A 1 -17.14 -1.85 5.18
C MET A 1 -15.80 -1.89 4.51
N SER A 2 -14.90 -2.57 5.12
CA SER A 2 -13.58 -2.72 4.54
C SER A 2 -13.59 -3.68 3.36
N ASP A 3 -12.88 -3.31 2.30
CA ASP A 3 -12.75 -4.17 1.13
C ASP A 3 -11.98 -5.45 1.42
N SER A 4 -11.27 -5.48 2.54
CA SER A 4 -10.57 -6.69 2.96
C SER A 4 -11.49 -7.87 3.13
N GLN A 5 -12.79 -7.63 3.34
CA GLN A 5 -13.76 -8.70 3.47
C GLN A 5 -14.00 -9.48 2.17
N LYS A 6 -13.63 -8.90 1.05
CA LYS A 6 -13.77 -9.56 -0.24
C LYS A 6 -12.58 -10.46 -0.54
N ARG A 7 -11.54 -10.38 0.30
CA ARG A 7 -10.33 -11.14 0.10
C ARG A 7 -10.42 -12.46 0.85
N THR A 8 -10.08 -13.56 0.21
CA THR A 8 -10.03 -14.87 0.84
C THR A 8 -8.85 -14.92 1.83
N LYS A 9 -8.82 -15.92 2.70
CA LYS A 9 -7.68 -16.12 3.60
C LYS A 9 -6.38 -16.28 2.83
N THR A 10 -6.41 -17.07 1.74
CA THR A 10 -5.24 -17.25 0.88
C THR A 10 -4.84 -15.94 0.23
N GLY A 11 -5.81 -15.17 -0.27
CA GLY A 11 -5.55 -13.86 -0.84
C GLY A 11 -5.00 -12.88 0.18
N GLN A 12 -5.51 -12.91 1.41
CA GLN A 12 -5.00 -12.05 2.48
C GLN A 12 -3.56 -12.41 2.83
N ALA A 13 -3.23 -13.69 2.90
CA ALA A 13 -1.87 -14.14 3.17
C ALA A 13 -0.90 -13.71 2.07
N LYS A 14 -1.31 -13.83 0.81
CA LYS A 14 -0.51 -13.36 -0.33
C LYS A 14 -0.30 -11.86 -0.29
N HIS A 15 -1.36 -11.12 0.04
CA HIS A 15 -1.31 -9.67 0.18
C HIS A 15 -0.29 -9.28 1.25
N ASP A 16 -0.43 -9.82 2.46
CA ASP A 16 0.42 -9.47 3.59
C ASP A 16 1.87 -9.87 3.35
N LYS A 17 2.11 -11.00 2.72
CA LYS A 17 3.45 -11.43 2.35
C LYS A 17 4.11 -10.44 1.40
N LYS A 18 3.36 -9.98 0.40
CA LYS A 18 3.89 -9.00 -0.56
C LYS A 18 4.14 -7.65 0.12
N VAL A 19 3.23 -7.22 1.01
CA VAL A 19 3.43 -5.98 1.77
C VAL A 19 4.74 -6.06 2.57
N LEU A 20 4.96 -7.18 3.27
CA LEU A 20 6.19 -7.36 4.05
C LEU A 20 7.42 -7.36 3.16
N GLN A 21 7.35 -8.01 2.01
CA GLN A 21 8.43 -8.05 1.04
C GLN A 21 8.79 -6.63 0.55
N ARG A 22 7.78 -5.84 0.22
CA ARG A 22 7.99 -4.46 -0.22
C ARG A 22 8.53 -3.57 0.92
N LEU A 23 8.02 -3.78 2.14
CA LEU A 23 8.52 -3.09 3.32
C LEU A 23 10.02 -3.31 3.48
N ASN A 24 10.45 -4.57 3.42
CA ASN A 24 11.86 -4.92 3.59
C ASN A 24 12.72 -4.36 2.45
N LEU A 25 12.22 -4.35 1.23
CA LEU A 25 12.92 -3.78 0.09
C LEU A 25 13.23 -2.30 0.33
N TYR A 26 12.24 -1.52 0.78
CA TYR A 26 12.47 -0.11 1.05
C TYR A 26 13.37 0.13 2.25
N LYS A 27 13.30 -0.73 3.28
CA LYS A 27 14.20 -0.64 4.42
C LYS A 27 15.66 -0.86 4.00
N GLU A 28 15.89 -1.82 3.11
CA GLU A 28 17.22 -2.07 2.58
C GLU A 28 17.77 -0.87 1.81
N LYS A 29 16.90 -0.10 1.21
CA LYS A 29 17.26 1.13 0.50
C LYS A 29 17.31 2.35 1.40
N HIS A 30 17.23 2.13 2.71
CA HIS A 30 17.29 3.19 3.73
C HIS A 30 16.12 4.18 3.70
N PHE A 31 14.96 3.72 3.26
CA PHE A 31 13.73 4.50 3.38
C PHE A 31 13.13 4.34 4.77
N SER A 32 12.46 5.39 5.26
CA SER A 32 11.57 5.29 6.40
C SER A 32 10.24 4.74 5.89
N VAL A 33 9.80 3.59 6.38
CA VAL A 33 8.64 2.88 5.82
C VAL A 33 7.60 2.61 6.89
N LYS A 34 6.34 2.80 6.54
CA LYS A 34 5.20 2.35 7.35
C LYS A 34 4.34 1.46 6.47
N ALA A 35 3.85 0.38 7.05
CA ALA A 35 3.03 -0.59 6.33
C ALA A 35 1.80 -0.95 7.14
N ASP A 36 0.67 -1.16 6.44
CA ASP A 36 -0.58 -1.57 7.08
C ASP A 36 -0.57 -3.09 7.26
N LEU A 37 0.11 -3.51 8.32
CA LEU A 37 0.24 -4.92 8.71
C LEU A 37 -0.14 -5.10 10.18
N PRO A 38 -0.64 -6.29 10.55
CA PRO A 38 -0.93 -6.58 11.96
C PRO A 38 0.29 -6.36 12.84
N GLY A 39 0.08 -5.74 14.00
CA GLY A 39 1.14 -5.50 14.97
C GLY A 39 2.09 -4.35 14.64
N ARG A 40 1.83 -3.59 13.59
CA ARG A 40 2.64 -2.45 13.19
C ARG A 40 1.83 -1.17 13.20
N ALA A 41 2.52 -0.04 13.36
CA ALA A 41 1.88 1.27 13.26
C ALA A 41 1.38 1.47 11.82
N LYS A 42 0.12 1.89 11.70
CA LYS A 42 -0.49 2.10 10.39
C LYS A 42 0.06 3.34 9.70
N PRO A 43 0.13 3.32 8.36
CA PRO A 43 0.45 4.54 7.62
C PRO A 43 -0.61 5.62 7.83
N PRO A 44 -0.25 6.91 7.69
CA PRO A 44 -1.24 7.97 7.71
C PRO A 44 -2.17 7.87 6.49
N LYS A 45 -3.34 8.45 6.61
CA LYS A 45 -4.29 8.51 5.48
C LYS A 45 -3.77 9.44 4.41
N ILE A 46 -3.97 9.06 3.17
CA ILE A 46 -3.69 9.88 1.99
C ILE A 46 -4.97 9.91 1.15
N GLY A 47 -5.48 11.10 0.87
CA GLY A 47 -6.74 11.21 0.16
C GLY A 47 -7.92 10.57 0.90
N GLY A 48 -7.83 10.50 2.23
CA GLY A 48 -8.86 9.87 3.06
C GLY A 48 -8.76 8.35 3.16
N ARG A 49 -7.71 7.74 2.60
CA ARG A 49 -7.52 6.28 2.59
C ARG A 49 -6.18 5.91 3.20
N ILE A 50 -6.13 4.75 3.86
CA ILE A 50 -4.89 4.22 4.42
C ILE A 50 -4.22 3.38 3.34
N PRO A 51 -3.02 3.77 2.86
CA PRO A 51 -2.30 2.95 1.88
C PRO A 51 -1.66 1.74 2.54
N ASP A 52 -1.32 0.74 1.74
CA ASP A 52 -0.63 -0.44 2.26
C ASP A 52 0.80 -0.11 2.68
N ILE A 53 1.48 0.74 1.93
CA ILE A 53 2.86 1.15 2.24
C ILE A 53 3.06 2.62 1.93
N ILE A 54 3.77 3.30 2.84
CA ILE A 54 4.36 4.62 2.60
C ILE A 54 5.85 4.51 2.86
N ALA A 55 6.66 4.94 1.89
CA ALA A 55 8.11 4.98 2.03
C ALA A 55 8.61 6.39 1.75
N LYS A 56 9.45 6.90 2.64
CA LYS A 56 10.02 8.25 2.52
C LYS A 56 11.52 8.21 2.63
N LYS A 57 12.20 8.98 1.78
CA LYS A 57 13.64 9.15 1.87
C LYS A 57 13.99 10.55 1.36
N GLY A 58 14.36 11.45 2.26
CA GLY A 58 14.58 12.85 1.91
C GLY A 58 13.29 13.45 1.36
N LYS A 59 13.33 13.95 0.13
CA LYS A 59 12.15 14.51 -0.55
C LYS A 59 11.36 13.47 -1.33
N LYS A 60 11.86 12.23 -1.39
CA LYS A 60 11.15 11.16 -2.12
C LYS A 60 10.01 10.61 -1.27
N LEU A 61 8.87 10.47 -1.88
CA LEU A 61 7.69 9.85 -1.26
C LEU A 61 7.15 8.82 -2.24
N ILE A 62 7.00 7.59 -1.76
CA ILE A 62 6.42 6.51 -2.55
C ILE A 62 5.28 5.92 -1.76
N VAL A 63 4.13 5.77 -2.42
CA VAL A 63 2.93 5.16 -1.84
C VAL A 63 2.61 3.93 -2.68
N GLU A 64 2.47 2.78 -2.04
CA GLU A 64 2.13 1.55 -2.75
C GLU A 64 0.84 0.95 -2.22
N GLU A 65 0.06 0.46 -3.16
CA GLU A 65 -1.13 -0.33 -2.88
C GLU A 65 -0.88 -1.73 -3.41
N ILE A 66 -1.06 -2.73 -2.54
CA ILE A 66 -0.80 -4.12 -2.89
C ILE A 66 -2.14 -4.79 -3.17
N GLU A 67 -2.30 -5.33 -4.37
CA GLU A 67 -3.53 -6.00 -4.78
C GLU A 67 -3.25 -7.45 -5.15
N THR A 68 -4.27 -8.29 -4.99
CA THR A 68 -4.24 -9.64 -5.55
C THR A 68 -4.90 -9.59 -6.92
N PRO A 69 -4.68 -10.61 -7.79
CA PRO A 69 -5.36 -10.61 -9.09
C PRO A 69 -6.88 -10.49 -9.00
N SER A 70 -7.47 -10.98 -7.90
CA SER A 70 -8.92 -10.92 -7.71
C SER A 70 -9.43 -9.56 -7.26
N THR A 71 -8.57 -8.68 -6.73
CA THR A 71 -9.00 -7.39 -6.18
C THR A 71 -8.54 -6.19 -6.98
N LYS A 72 -7.61 -6.35 -7.92
CA LYS A 72 -6.99 -5.22 -8.61
C LYS A 72 -7.97 -4.32 -9.37
N THR A 73 -9.10 -4.86 -9.82
CA THR A 73 -10.09 -4.07 -10.56
C THR A 73 -11.24 -3.58 -9.68
N THR A 74 -11.39 -4.13 -8.48
CA THR A 74 -12.50 -3.76 -7.59
C THR A 74 -12.19 -2.57 -6.70
N ASP A 75 -10.92 -2.21 -6.55
CA ASP A 75 -10.50 -1.14 -5.65
C ASP A 75 -10.12 0.15 -6.39
N LYS A 76 -10.71 0.37 -7.56
CA LYS A 76 -10.38 1.52 -8.40
C LYS A 76 -10.57 2.85 -7.69
N ILE A 77 -11.67 2.99 -6.94
CA ILE A 77 -11.94 4.24 -6.23
C ILE A 77 -10.86 4.52 -5.19
N GLN A 78 -10.45 3.50 -4.45
CA GLN A 78 -9.36 3.65 -3.48
C GLN A 78 -8.05 4.01 -4.16
N HIS A 79 -7.74 3.35 -5.29
CA HIS A 79 -6.53 3.65 -6.06
C HIS A 79 -6.55 5.11 -6.54
N ASP A 80 -7.67 5.57 -7.07
CA ASP A 80 -7.78 6.94 -7.56
C ASP A 80 -7.59 7.95 -6.43
N LYS A 81 -8.17 7.70 -5.26
CA LYS A 81 -8.02 8.57 -4.09
C LYS A 81 -6.57 8.62 -3.61
N LEU A 82 -5.92 7.47 -3.52
CA LEU A 82 -4.52 7.39 -3.10
C LEU A 82 -3.59 8.03 -4.12
N LYS A 83 -3.82 7.77 -5.40
CA LYS A 83 -3.02 8.35 -6.47
C LYS A 83 -3.11 9.88 -6.46
N GLU A 84 -4.32 10.40 -6.35
CA GLU A 84 -4.56 11.83 -6.33
C GLU A 84 -3.92 12.49 -5.11
N GLY A 85 -4.12 11.89 -3.92
CA GLY A 85 -3.53 12.40 -2.69
C GLY A 85 -2.01 12.34 -2.71
N THR A 86 -1.43 11.27 -3.25
CA THR A 86 0.01 11.12 -3.37
C THR A 86 0.59 12.19 -4.30
N LYS A 87 -0.09 12.43 -5.42
CA LYS A 87 0.35 13.43 -6.39
C LYS A 87 0.37 14.83 -5.78
N LYS A 88 -0.63 15.16 -4.97
CA LYS A 88 -0.69 16.44 -4.26
C LYS A 88 0.49 16.63 -3.31
N LEU A 89 1.02 15.53 -2.79
CA LEU A 89 2.18 15.55 -1.89
C LEU A 89 3.52 15.48 -2.64
N GLY A 90 3.47 15.45 -3.96
CA GLY A 90 4.69 15.36 -4.77
C GLY A 90 5.30 13.97 -4.82
N GLY A 91 4.54 12.94 -4.49
CA GLY A 91 5.03 11.56 -4.44
C GLY A 91 4.67 10.74 -5.67
N LYS A 92 5.09 9.48 -5.64
CA LYS A 92 4.75 8.48 -6.66
C LYS A 92 3.81 7.45 -6.09
N PHE A 93 2.77 7.12 -6.82
CA PHE A 93 1.84 6.06 -6.46
C PHE A 93 2.04 4.86 -7.36
N LYS A 94 2.10 3.66 -6.75
CA LYS A 94 2.27 2.40 -7.47
C LYS A 94 1.25 1.38 -7.00
N VAL A 95 0.77 0.56 -7.93
CA VAL A 95 -0.04 -0.62 -7.61
C VAL A 95 0.82 -1.85 -7.88
N ILE A 96 0.98 -2.69 -6.88
CA ILE A 96 1.80 -3.90 -6.95
C ILE A 96 0.88 -5.10 -6.85
N ILE A 97 1.01 -6.05 -7.77
CA ILE A 97 0.18 -7.24 -7.77
C ILE A 97 0.89 -8.37 -7.02
N ALA A 98 0.23 -8.90 -6.00
CA ALA A 98 0.69 -10.06 -5.25
C ALA A 98 0.21 -11.32 -5.96
N LYS A 99 1.11 -12.04 -6.59
CA LYS A 99 0.80 -13.27 -7.31
C LYS A 99 1.01 -14.50 -6.45
#